data_25c3be01362a0098bbdf0f2fd9191163
#
_entry.id   25c3be01362a0098bbdf0f2fd9191163
#
_cell.length_a   1.000
_cell.length_b   1.000
_cell.length_c   1.000
_cell.angle_alpha   90.00
_cell.angle_beta   90.00
_cell.angle_gamma   90.00
#
_symmetry.space_group_name_H-M   'P 1'
#
loop_
_entity.id
_entity.type
_entity.pdbx_description
1 polymer ?
#
loop_
_entity_poly.entity_id
_entity_poly.type
_entity_poly.pdbx_seq_one_letter_code
_entity_poly.pdbx_strand_id
1 'polypeptide(L)'
;MQQITIKTPELLEFTTPDGTLCTGGHQEWYDTKWHKMSGCGPVAASNLIWYQAHTRENLRGLCDTVNGGYDDYRVLMDAMFGYITPGRGGIHNSGLFVPGLLAYCRERGLKMEADWLEIRHKPRRAPKLNDVRDFLTRWLEKDCAVAFLNRSNGKLKLPDSWHWVTILALEPISMTAKISDEGRTYEADMGNWINTSFLGGALVALHQ
;
A
#
# COMPACT_ATOMS: atom_id res chain seq x y z
N MET A 1 1.38 -19.58 15.26
CA MET A 1 2.50 -18.80 14.69
C MET A 1 2.31 -17.37 15.14
N GLN A 2 3.40 -16.65 15.35
CA GLN A 2 3.37 -15.26 15.76
C GLN A 2 2.97 -14.35 14.57
N GLN A 3 2.33 -13.22 14.83
CA GLN A 3 2.06 -12.20 13.82
C GLN A 3 3.36 -11.75 13.14
N ILE A 4 3.35 -11.67 11.83
CA ILE A 4 4.46 -11.15 11.01
C ILE A 4 4.14 -9.68 10.75
N THR A 5 5.06 -8.79 11.10
CA THR A 5 4.90 -7.33 10.91
C THR A 5 6.17 -6.74 10.31
N ILE A 6 6.04 -5.63 9.59
CA ILE A 6 7.21 -4.78 9.26
C ILE A 6 7.88 -4.32 10.56
N LYS A 7 9.20 -4.11 10.54
CA LYS A 7 10.00 -3.97 11.79
C LYS A 7 9.76 -2.65 12.52
N THR A 8 9.53 -1.57 11.79
CA THR A 8 9.42 -0.19 12.30
C THR A 8 8.17 0.51 11.78
N PRO A 9 6.95 -0.04 12.07
CA PRO A 9 5.69 0.53 11.55
C PRO A 9 5.48 1.99 11.99
N GLU A 10 6.09 2.43 13.09
CA GLU A 10 6.08 3.81 13.60
C GLU A 10 6.69 4.82 12.62
N LEU A 11 7.51 4.40 11.67
CA LEU A 11 8.00 5.26 10.59
C LEU A 11 6.88 5.73 9.64
N LEU A 12 5.73 5.10 9.69
CA LEU A 12 4.53 5.53 8.99
C LEU A 12 3.57 6.34 9.89
N GLU A 13 4.02 6.77 11.07
CA GLU A 13 3.22 7.63 11.94
C GLU A 13 3.53 9.11 11.67
N PHE A 14 2.50 9.89 11.44
CA PHE A 14 2.57 11.31 11.11
C PHE A 14 1.65 12.11 12.04
N THR A 15 2.18 13.19 12.62
CA THR A 15 1.35 14.16 13.33
C THR A 15 0.95 15.27 12.38
N THR A 16 -0.33 15.40 12.13
CA THR A 16 -0.90 16.45 11.27
C THR A 16 -0.82 17.84 11.96
N PRO A 17 -0.96 18.96 11.24
CA PRO A 17 -0.88 20.30 11.82
C PRO A 17 -1.89 20.57 12.95
N ASP A 18 -3.01 19.85 12.98
CA ASP A 18 -4.02 19.93 14.05
C ASP A 18 -3.71 19.03 15.27
N GLY A 19 -2.55 18.35 15.25
CA GLY A 19 -2.09 17.47 16.32
C GLY A 19 -2.64 16.03 16.26
N THR A 20 -3.36 15.65 15.20
CA THR A 20 -3.88 14.28 15.04
C THR A 20 -2.74 13.34 14.63
N LEU A 21 -2.58 12.22 15.37
CA LEU A 21 -1.66 11.15 15.00
C LEU A 21 -2.32 10.23 13.97
N CYS A 22 -1.67 10.08 12.82
CA CYS A 22 -2.11 9.23 11.72
C CYS A 22 -1.09 8.13 11.43
N THR A 23 -1.54 6.96 10.96
CA THR A 23 -0.68 5.87 10.48
C THR A 23 -0.85 5.74 8.96
N GLY A 24 0.22 6.01 8.22
CA GLY A 24 0.19 6.13 6.76
C GLY A 24 -0.47 7.42 6.28
N GLY A 25 -0.45 7.62 4.98
CA GLY A 25 -1.05 8.79 4.36
C GLY A 25 -2.57 8.74 4.31
N HIS A 26 -3.16 9.91 4.05
CA HIS A 26 -4.60 10.07 3.88
C HIS A 26 -4.88 10.90 2.62
N GLN A 27 -5.72 10.39 1.72
CA GLN A 27 -6.01 11.10 0.46
C GLN A 27 -6.70 12.46 0.67
N GLU A 28 -7.36 12.70 1.81
CA GLU A 28 -7.90 14.02 2.17
C GLU A 28 -6.82 15.09 2.40
N TRP A 29 -5.56 14.70 2.52
CA TRP A 29 -4.45 15.65 2.62
C TRP A 29 -4.10 16.31 1.28
N TYR A 30 -4.57 15.82 0.14
CA TYR A 30 -4.42 16.51 -1.14
C TYR A 30 -5.22 17.81 -1.18
N ASP A 31 -4.77 18.78 -2.00
CA ASP A 31 -5.42 20.09 -2.07
C ASP A 31 -6.63 20.10 -2.99
N THR A 32 -6.59 19.33 -4.09
CA THR A 32 -7.66 19.34 -5.09
C THR A 32 -8.72 18.27 -4.82
N LYS A 33 -9.98 18.58 -5.14
CA LYS A 33 -11.08 17.61 -5.02
C LYS A 33 -10.81 16.31 -5.81
N TRP A 34 -10.20 16.44 -6.99
CA TRP A 34 -9.89 15.27 -7.82
C TRP A 34 -8.85 14.36 -7.15
N HIS A 35 -7.77 14.95 -6.60
CA HIS A 35 -6.74 14.19 -5.91
C HIS A 35 -7.30 13.50 -4.67
N LYS A 36 -8.17 14.17 -3.90
CA LYS A 36 -8.86 13.58 -2.75
C LYS A 36 -9.72 12.38 -3.14
N MET A 37 -10.44 12.45 -4.27
CA MET A 37 -11.33 11.38 -4.72
C MET A 37 -10.61 10.18 -5.34
N SER A 38 -9.39 10.37 -5.85
CA SER A 38 -8.72 9.35 -6.67
C SER A 38 -7.31 9.00 -6.18
N GLY A 39 -6.86 9.58 -5.09
CA GLY A 39 -5.48 9.54 -4.60
C GLY A 39 -5.08 8.28 -3.81
N CYS A 40 -5.97 7.33 -3.57
CA CYS A 40 -5.66 6.14 -2.76
C CYS A 40 -4.47 5.34 -3.28
N GLY A 41 -4.35 5.14 -4.60
CA GLY A 41 -3.20 4.47 -5.23
C GLY A 41 -1.88 5.21 -4.98
N PRO A 42 -1.77 6.51 -5.34
CA PRO A 42 -0.61 7.33 -4.99
C PRO A 42 -0.26 7.32 -3.49
N VAL A 43 -1.25 7.40 -2.59
CA VAL A 43 -1.01 7.31 -1.14
C VAL A 43 -0.41 5.96 -0.74
N ALA A 44 -0.98 4.85 -1.22
CA ALA A 44 -0.43 3.52 -0.93
C ALA A 44 1.01 3.38 -1.45
N ALA A 45 1.32 3.91 -2.65
CA ALA A 45 2.66 3.94 -3.18
C ALA A 45 3.61 4.80 -2.33
N SER A 46 3.14 5.95 -1.85
CA SER A 46 3.91 6.82 -0.94
C SER A 46 4.28 6.10 0.35
N ASN A 47 3.36 5.31 0.93
CA ASN A 47 3.66 4.49 2.10
C ASN A 47 4.80 3.48 1.82
N LEU A 48 4.79 2.81 0.66
CA LEU A 48 5.86 1.88 0.28
C LEU A 48 7.20 2.60 0.13
N ILE A 49 7.23 3.70 -0.63
CA ILE A 49 8.45 4.50 -0.87
C ILE A 49 9.01 5.05 0.43
N TRP A 50 8.16 5.67 1.24
CA TRP A 50 8.54 6.25 2.52
C TRP A 50 9.17 5.22 3.45
N TYR A 51 8.52 4.08 3.60
CA TYR A 51 9.02 3.00 4.46
C TYR A 51 10.38 2.48 3.98
N GLN A 52 10.53 2.23 2.68
CA GLN A 52 11.80 1.78 2.10
C GLN A 52 12.94 2.81 2.31
N ALA A 53 12.65 4.09 2.11
CA ALA A 53 13.63 5.16 2.26
C ALA A 53 14.13 5.31 3.70
N HIS A 54 13.26 5.10 4.69
CA HIS A 54 13.58 5.32 6.10
C HIS A 54 14.10 4.07 6.82
N THR A 55 13.92 2.88 6.24
CA THR A 55 14.42 1.63 6.81
C THR A 55 15.73 1.16 6.20
N ARG A 56 16.15 1.70 5.04
CA ARG A 56 17.35 1.26 4.31
C ARG A 56 18.20 2.44 3.90
N GLU A 57 19.42 2.50 4.41
CA GLU A 57 20.34 3.61 4.17
C GLU A 57 20.64 3.84 2.69
N ASN A 58 20.84 2.77 1.93
CA ASN A 58 21.07 2.82 0.48
C ASN A 58 19.85 3.26 -0.34
N LEU A 59 18.65 3.36 0.26
CA LEU A 59 17.41 3.79 -0.38
C LEU A 59 16.94 5.18 0.08
N ARG A 60 17.71 5.88 0.92
CA ARG A 60 17.35 7.25 1.38
C ARG A 60 17.07 8.22 0.24
N GLY A 61 17.71 8.04 -0.91
CA GLY A 61 17.47 8.84 -2.11
C GLY A 61 16.06 8.70 -2.72
N LEU A 62 15.24 7.77 -2.23
CA LEU A 62 13.82 7.70 -2.60
C LEU A 62 13.01 8.89 -2.05
N CYS A 63 13.46 9.56 -0.99
CA CYS A 63 12.83 10.75 -0.44
C CYS A 63 13.79 11.92 -0.47
N ASP A 64 13.30 13.14 -0.73
CA ASP A 64 14.14 14.35 -0.81
C ASP A 64 14.59 14.84 0.58
N THR A 65 13.84 14.48 1.61
CA THR A 65 14.13 14.85 2.99
C THR A 65 14.11 13.61 3.89
N VAL A 66 14.98 13.61 4.89
CA VAL A 66 15.16 12.50 5.84
C VAL A 66 14.67 12.87 7.24
N ASN A 67 14.21 14.11 7.45
CA ASN A 67 13.77 14.59 8.76
C ASN A 67 12.33 14.21 9.10
N GLY A 68 11.64 13.65 8.14
CA GLY A 68 10.51 12.74 8.29
C GLY A 68 9.28 13.25 9.02
N GLY A 69 8.66 14.34 8.54
CA GLY A 69 7.40 14.82 9.07
C GLY A 69 6.25 14.75 8.07
N TYR A 70 5.07 15.20 8.51
CA TYR A 70 3.86 15.32 7.71
C TYR A 70 4.07 16.10 6.40
N ASP A 71 4.77 17.24 6.44
CA ASP A 71 4.97 18.09 5.26
C ASP A 71 5.85 17.40 4.21
N ASP A 72 6.92 16.73 4.63
CA ASP A 72 7.80 15.95 3.74
C ASP A 72 7.04 14.79 3.09
N TYR A 73 6.22 14.12 3.89
CA TYR A 73 5.37 13.04 3.37
C TYR A 73 4.32 13.56 2.37
N ARG A 74 3.75 14.74 2.59
CA ARG A 74 2.84 15.39 1.66
C ARG A 74 3.51 15.70 0.31
N VAL A 75 4.76 16.17 0.31
CA VAL A 75 5.55 16.38 -0.91
C VAL A 75 5.72 15.06 -1.68
N LEU A 76 6.01 13.97 -0.98
CA LEU A 76 6.07 12.65 -1.61
C LEU A 76 4.72 12.22 -2.20
N MET A 77 3.62 12.43 -1.49
CA MET A 77 2.27 12.13 -2.00
C MET A 77 1.97 12.86 -3.31
N ASP A 78 2.28 14.15 -3.39
CA ASP A 78 2.06 14.97 -4.59
C ASP A 78 2.95 14.49 -5.76
N ALA A 79 4.21 14.15 -5.49
CA ALA A 79 5.09 13.55 -6.48
C ALA A 79 4.52 12.21 -6.99
N MET A 80 4.13 11.31 -6.09
CA MET A 80 3.58 10.00 -6.47
C MET A 80 2.29 10.10 -7.29
N PHE A 81 1.47 11.13 -7.07
CA PHE A 81 0.28 11.37 -7.88
C PHE A 81 0.64 11.66 -9.36
N GLY A 82 1.78 12.30 -9.61
CA GLY A 82 2.29 12.55 -10.95
C GLY A 82 2.73 11.27 -11.67
N TYR A 83 3.32 10.30 -10.96
CA TYR A 83 3.78 9.03 -11.53
C TYR A 83 2.68 7.96 -11.61
N ILE A 84 1.78 7.94 -10.64
CA ILE A 84 0.64 7.02 -10.59
C ILE A 84 -0.63 7.84 -10.79
N THR A 85 -0.80 8.36 -12.00
CA THR A 85 -1.90 9.28 -12.32
C THR A 85 -3.21 8.51 -12.53
N PRO A 86 -4.24 8.72 -11.67
CA PRO A 86 -5.51 8.05 -11.83
C PRO A 86 -6.29 8.55 -13.04
N GLY A 87 -6.78 7.61 -13.85
CA GLY A 87 -7.80 7.90 -14.87
C GLY A 87 -9.21 7.98 -14.26
N ARG A 88 -10.25 8.06 -15.10
CA ARG A 88 -11.66 8.11 -14.66
C ARG A 88 -12.10 6.93 -13.80
N GLY A 89 -11.46 5.76 -13.94
CA GLY A 89 -11.70 4.54 -13.14
C GLY A 89 -10.70 4.36 -12.00
N GLY A 90 -9.92 5.39 -11.63
CA GLY A 90 -8.85 5.27 -10.65
C GLY A 90 -7.71 4.36 -11.11
N ILE A 91 -6.89 3.92 -10.18
CA ILE A 91 -5.84 2.90 -10.38
C ILE A 91 -6.44 1.54 -10.03
N HIS A 92 -6.94 0.82 -11.01
CA HIS A 92 -7.77 -0.38 -10.79
C HIS A 92 -7.06 -1.72 -11.01
N ASN A 93 -5.76 -1.73 -11.22
CA ASN A 93 -4.92 -2.93 -11.34
C ASN A 93 -3.43 -2.60 -11.11
N SER A 94 -2.61 -3.66 -10.92
CA SER A 94 -1.17 -3.54 -10.75
C SER A 94 -0.47 -2.96 -12.00
N GLY A 95 -0.99 -3.22 -13.19
CA GLY A 95 -0.44 -2.71 -14.45
C GLY A 95 -0.48 -1.19 -14.60
N LEU A 96 -1.36 -0.50 -13.84
CA LEU A 96 -1.39 0.96 -13.73
C LEU A 96 -0.56 1.49 -12.55
N PHE A 97 -0.40 0.67 -11.52
CA PHE A 97 0.31 1.05 -10.28
C PHE A 97 1.83 0.86 -10.40
N VAL A 98 2.26 -0.35 -10.78
CA VAL A 98 3.68 -0.77 -10.76
C VAL A 98 4.56 0.06 -11.71
N PRO A 99 4.18 0.35 -12.97
CA PRO A 99 5.02 1.14 -13.86
C PRO A 99 5.32 2.54 -13.33
N GLY A 100 4.34 3.21 -12.73
CA GLY A 100 4.52 4.53 -12.13
C GLY A 100 5.42 4.48 -10.89
N LEU A 101 5.21 3.49 -10.02
CA LEU A 101 6.04 3.26 -8.84
C LEU A 101 7.52 3.07 -9.22
N LEU A 102 7.79 2.20 -10.20
CA LEU A 102 9.16 1.95 -10.67
C LEU A 102 9.75 3.12 -11.47
N ALA A 103 8.93 3.89 -12.20
CA ALA A 103 9.39 5.09 -12.89
C ALA A 103 9.90 6.14 -11.89
N TYR A 104 9.18 6.37 -10.80
CA TYR A 104 9.64 7.23 -9.71
C TYR A 104 11.01 6.81 -9.16
N CYS A 105 11.18 5.53 -8.84
CA CYS A 105 12.45 5.01 -8.31
C CYS A 105 13.59 5.20 -9.31
N ARG A 106 13.35 4.89 -10.57
CA ARG A 106 14.35 5.01 -11.64
C ARG A 106 14.80 6.45 -11.87
N GLU A 107 13.89 7.41 -11.82
CA GLU A 107 14.21 8.84 -11.99
C GLU A 107 15.06 9.36 -10.84
N ARG A 108 14.96 8.74 -9.66
CA ARG A 108 15.85 8.99 -8.52
C ARG A 108 17.17 8.23 -8.56
N GLY A 109 17.48 7.58 -9.69
CA GLY A 109 18.71 6.82 -9.88
C GLY A 109 18.79 5.50 -9.11
N LEU A 110 17.65 5.01 -8.58
CA LEU A 110 17.57 3.81 -7.77
C LEU A 110 16.94 2.66 -8.55
N LYS A 111 17.65 1.53 -8.63
CA LYS A 111 17.14 0.31 -9.23
C LYS A 111 16.32 -0.45 -8.20
N MET A 112 15.01 -0.36 -8.34
CA MET A 112 14.05 -1.11 -7.54
C MET A 112 13.29 -2.09 -8.41
N GLU A 113 12.76 -3.13 -7.77
CA GLU A 113 11.88 -4.12 -8.36
C GLU A 113 10.55 -4.15 -7.61
N ALA A 114 9.51 -4.66 -8.26
CA ALA A 114 8.22 -4.86 -7.61
C ALA A 114 7.71 -6.25 -7.96
N ASP A 115 7.31 -6.99 -6.93
CA ASP A 115 6.51 -8.19 -7.10
C ASP A 115 5.04 -7.86 -6.93
N TRP A 116 4.18 -8.52 -7.70
CA TRP A 116 2.73 -8.35 -7.55
C TRP A 116 1.97 -9.64 -7.77
N LEU A 117 0.81 -9.73 -7.15
CA LEU A 117 -0.14 -10.83 -7.27
C LEU A 117 -1.51 -10.29 -7.63
N GLU A 118 -1.97 -10.52 -8.88
CA GLU A 118 -3.34 -10.21 -9.29
C GLU A 118 -4.30 -11.28 -8.80
N ILE A 119 -5.29 -10.87 -8.02
CA ILE A 119 -6.32 -11.73 -7.46
C ILE A 119 -7.59 -11.53 -8.29
N ARG A 120 -7.86 -12.48 -9.20
CA ARG A 120 -9.01 -12.44 -10.09
C ARG A 120 -10.02 -13.50 -9.69
N HIS A 121 -11.29 -13.12 -9.70
CA HIS A 121 -12.37 -14.08 -9.46
C HIS A 121 -12.71 -14.86 -10.75
N LYS A 122 -11.81 -15.78 -11.16
CA LYS A 122 -12.12 -16.79 -12.18
C LYS A 122 -11.82 -18.18 -11.62
N PRO A 123 -12.79 -19.12 -11.61
CA PRO A 123 -12.72 -20.38 -10.85
C PRO A 123 -11.50 -21.28 -11.16
N ARG A 124 -10.85 -21.10 -12.31
CA ARG A 124 -9.71 -21.94 -12.74
C ARG A 124 -8.33 -21.26 -12.64
N ARG A 125 -8.24 -19.96 -12.31
CA ARG A 125 -6.99 -19.20 -12.29
C ARG A 125 -6.91 -18.16 -11.15
N ALA A 126 -7.81 -18.22 -10.20
CA ALA A 126 -7.74 -17.35 -9.02
C ALA A 126 -6.57 -17.82 -8.13
N PRO A 127 -5.73 -16.92 -7.62
CA PRO A 127 -4.81 -17.23 -6.55
C PRO A 127 -5.58 -17.87 -5.39
N LYS A 128 -5.02 -18.95 -4.86
CA LYS A 128 -5.57 -19.63 -3.70
C LYS A 128 -5.23 -18.83 -2.43
N LEU A 129 -5.94 -19.11 -1.35
CA LEU A 129 -5.62 -18.54 -0.03
C LEU A 129 -4.14 -18.66 0.33
N ASN A 130 -3.51 -19.78 -0.02
CA ASN A 130 -2.10 -20.01 0.22
C ASN A 130 -1.20 -19.07 -0.60
N ASP A 131 -1.53 -18.78 -1.86
CA ASP A 131 -0.72 -17.87 -2.69
C ASP A 131 -0.69 -16.47 -2.08
N VAL A 132 -1.82 -16.01 -1.55
CA VAL A 132 -1.92 -14.70 -0.86
C VAL A 132 -1.18 -14.73 0.47
N ARG A 133 -1.32 -15.83 1.25
CA ARG A 133 -0.57 -16.02 2.50
C ARG A 133 0.94 -15.99 2.24
N ASP A 134 1.41 -16.77 1.27
CA ASP A 134 2.83 -16.89 0.94
C ASP A 134 3.41 -15.57 0.43
N PHE A 135 2.64 -14.82 -0.38
CA PHE A 135 3.03 -13.50 -0.84
C PHE A 135 3.19 -12.53 0.34
N LEU A 136 2.17 -12.40 1.18
CA LEU A 136 2.18 -11.48 2.33
C LEU A 136 3.27 -11.87 3.33
N THR A 137 3.37 -13.16 3.70
CA THR A 137 4.41 -13.66 4.59
C THR A 137 5.80 -13.30 4.07
N ARG A 138 6.08 -13.63 2.81
CA ARG A 138 7.38 -13.37 2.18
C ARG A 138 7.81 -11.92 2.29
N TRP A 139 6.91 -10.98 1.97
CA TRP A 139 7.30 -9.58 1.89
C TRP A 139 7.33 -8.89 3.24
N LEU A 140 6.43 -9.23 4.14
CA LEU A 140 6.47 -8.72 5.52
C LEU A 140 7.70 -9.23 6.28
N GLU A 141 8.09 -10.51 6.11
CA GLU A 141 9.34 -11.06 6.68
C GLU A 141 10.60 -10.37 6.13
N LYS A 142 10.56 -9.92 4.88
CA LYS A 142 11.61 -9.11 4.26
C LYS A 142 11.53 -7.62 4.63
N ASP A 143 10.68 -7.28 5.56
CA ASP A 143 10.48 -5.89 6.02
C ASP A 143 10.02 -4.96 4.90
N CYS A 144 9.06 -5.42 4.10
CA CYS A 144 8.40 -4.66 3.05
C CYS A 144 6.91 -4.58 3.34
N ALA A 145 6.37 -3.38 3.50
CA ALA A 145 4.94 -3.16 3.50
C ALA A 145 4.35 -3.53 2.13
N VAL A 146 3.08 -3.92 2.09
CA VAL A 146 2.42 -4.40 0.87
C VAL A 146 1.23 -3.52 0.54
N ALA A 147 1.21 -2.91 -0.65
CA ALA A 147 0.02 -2.23 -1.15
C ALA A 147 -1.04 -3.26 -1.56
N PHE A 148 -2.27 -3.02 -1.14
CA PHE A 148 -3.42 -3.89 -1.40
C PHE A 148 -4.52 -3.11 -2.11
N LEU A 149 -4.88 -3.55 -3.31
CA LEU A 149 -6.07 -3.10 -4.03
C LEU A 149 -7.26 -3.98 -3.66
N ASN A 150 -8.27 -3.38 -3.07
CA ASN A 150 -9.58 -3.99 -2.89
C ASN A 150 -10.54 -3.50 -3.99
N ARG A 151 -10.92 -4.34 -4.96
CA ARG A 151 -11.91 -3.97 -5.98
C ARG A 151 -13.35 -4.28 -5.56
N SER A 152 -13.53 -5.20 -4.62
CA SER A 152 -14.84 -5.46 -3.99
C SER A 152 -14.66 -6.08 -2.62
N ASN A 153 -15.37 -5.55 -1.63
CA ASN A 153 -15.23 -5.91 -0.21
C ASN A 153 -15.57 -7.37 0.10
N GLY A 154 -16.39 -8.02 -0.75
CA GLY A 154 -16.99 -9.27 -0.33
C GLY A 154 -17.83 -9.08 0.94
N LYS A 155 -17.46 -9.79 2.01
CA LYS A 155 -18.07 -9.68 3.34
C LYS A 155 -17.27 -8.82 4.33
N LEU A 156 -16.20 -8.14 3.87
CA LEU A 156 -15.51 -7.19 4.72
C LEU A 156 -16.31 -5.90 4.87
N LYS A 157 -16.19 -5.27 6.04
CA LYS A 157 -16.71 -3.91 6.25
C LYS A 157 -15.75 -2.85 5.71
N LEU A 158 -14.45 -3.10 5.85
CA LEU A 158 -13.34 -2.26 5.40
C LEU A 158 -12.24 -3.15 4.80
N PRO A 159 -11.40 -2.64 3.88
CA PRO A 159 -11.50 -1.32 3.23
C PRO A 159 -12.68 -1.22 2.27
N ASP A 160 -13.01 0.00 1.85
CA ASP A 160 -14.00 0.26 0.81
C ASP A 160 -13.63 -0.43 -0.52
N SER A 161 -14.63 -0.64 -1.39
CA SER A 161 -14.38 -1.15 -2.74
C SER A 161 -13.68 -0.10 -3.59
N TRP A 162 -12.91 -0.55 -4.58
CA TRP A 162 -12.13 0.31 -5.48
C TRP A 162 -11.11 1.17 -4.76
N HIS A 163 -10.47 0.61 -3.74
CA HIS A 163 -9.59 1.32 -2.83
C HIS A 163 -8.24 0.64 -2.68
N TRP A 164 -7.16 1.44 -2.65
CA TRP A 164 -5.81 1.03 -2.32
C TRP A 164 -5.52 1.35 -0.87
N VAL A 165 -4.96 0.37 -0.16
CA VAL A 165 -4.53 0.49 1.23
C VAL A 165 -3.15 -0.14 1.42
N THR A 166 -2.57 -0.07 2.62
CA THR A 166 -1.25 -0.64 2.90
C THR A 166 -1.34 -1.68 4.01
N ILE A 167 -0.89 -2.91 3.74
CA ILE A 167 -0.77 -3.98 4.74
C ILE A 167 0.56 -3.84 5.47
N LEU A 168 0.51 -3.79 6.80
CA LEU A 168 1.66 -3.63 7.70
C LEU A 168 2.00 -4.91 8.47
N ALA A 169 1.03 -5.79 8.69
CA ALA A 169 1.22 -7.05 9.39
C ALA A 169 0.20 -8.11 8.92
N LEU A 170 0.53 -9.37 9.17
CA LEU A 170 -0.33 -10.53 8.93
C LEU A 170 -0.23 -11.52 10.09
N GLU A 171 -1.35 -12.03 10.58
CA GLU A 171 -1.42 -13.28 11.33
C GLU A 171 -1.70 -14.41 10.31
N PRO A 172 -0.73 -15.31 10.02
CA PRO A 172 -0.83 -16.22 8.87
C PRO A 172 -1.85 -17.35 9.04
N ILE A 173 -2.23 -17.70 10.28
CA ILE A 173 -3.18 -18.78 10.55
C ILE A 173 -4.60 -18.29 10.33
N SER A 174 -4.97 -17.20 10.97
CA SER A 174 -6.30 -16.58 10.82
C SER A 174 -6.44 -15.80 9.52
N MET A 175 -5.32 -15.47 8.85
CA MET A 175 -5.26 -14.55 7.71
C MET A 175 -5.77 -13.14 8.06
N THR A 176 -5.58 -12.72 9.30
CA THR A 176 -5.92 -11.36 9.75
C THR A 176 -4.77 -10.42 9.42
N ALA A 177 -5.00 -9.44 8.56
CA ALA A 177 -4.03 -8.41 8.20
C ALA A 177 -4.29 -7.12 8.99
N LYS A 178 -3.22 -6.47 9.48
CA LYS A 178 -3.27 -5.09 9.95
C LYS A 178 -3.07 -4.15 8.77
N ILE A 179 -4.03 -3.28 8.56
CA ILE A 179 -4.09 -2.37 7.41
C ILE A 179 -3.96 -0.93 7.89
N SER A 180 -3.16 -0.14 7.17
CA SER A 180 -3.14 1.31 7.21
C SER A 180 -3.99 1.85 6.08
N ASP A 181 -4.97 2.68 6.39
CA ASP A 181 -5.95 3.24 5.48
C ASP A 181 -6.45 4.58 6.02
N GLU A 182 -6.44 5.62 5.19
CA GLU A 182 -6.92 6.96 5.53
C GLU A 182 -6.40 7.49 6.89
N GLY A 183 -5.11 7.29 7.15
CA GLY A 183 -4.45 7.73 8.38
C GLY A 183 -4.78 6.89 9.63
N ARG A 184 -5.47 5.76 9.50
CA ARG A 184 -5.87 4.88 10.61
C ARG A 184 -5.37 3.46 10.38
N THR A 185 -5.41 2.65 11.44
CA THR A 185 -5.18 1.21 11.31
C THR A 185 -6.41 0.42 11.77
N TYR A 186 -6.65 -0.70 11.11
CA TYR A 186 -7.65 -1.68 11.49
C TYR A 186 -7.24 -3.08 11.03
N GLU A 187 -7.98 -4.09 11.47
CA GLU A 187 -7.78 -5.48 11.06
C GLU A 187 -8.79 -5.89 9.99
N ALA A 188 -8.33 -6.69 9.01
CA ALA A 188 -9.15 -7.26 7.96
C ALA A 188 -8.88 -8.75 7.80
N ASP A 189 -9.94 -9.54 7.72
CA ASP A 189 -9.88 -10.99 7.46
C ASP A 189 -9.68 -11.23 5.95
N MET A 190 -8.41 -11.38 5.54
CA MET A 190 -8.04 -11.61 4.15
C MET A 190 -8.55 -12.96 3.63
N GLY A 191 -8.72 -13.95 4.51
CA GLY A 191 -9.31 -15.24 4.17
C GLY A 191 -10.78 -15.10 3.76
N ASN A 192 -11.55 -14.37 4.54
CA ASN A 192 -12.95 -14.07 4.22
C ASN A 192 -13.06 -13.22 2.94
N TRP A 193 -12.18 -12.21 2.78
CA TRP A 193 -12.14 -11.39 1.57
C TRP A 193 -11.89 -12.23 0.30
N ILE A 194 -10.87 -13.09 0.29
CA ILE A 194 -10.53 -13.93 -0.87
C ILE A 194 -11.72 -14.83 -1.25
N ASN A 195 -12.41 -15.37 -0.25
CA ASN A 195 -13.53 -16.29 -0.48
C ASN A 195 -14.82 -15.61 -0.91
N THR A 196 -14.96 -14.30 -0.67
CA THR A 196 -16.24 -13.59 -0.86
C THR A 196 -16.18 -12.41 -1.82
N SER A 197 -14.99 -11.87 -2.12
CA SER A 197 -14.78 -10.79 -3.09
C SER A 197 -15.03 -11.31 -4.50
N PHE A 198 -15.94 -10.68 -5.26
CA PHE A 198 -16.25 -11.13 -6.62
C PHE A 198 -15.39 -10.47 -7.72
N LEU A 199 -14.76 -9.32 -7.45
CA LEU A 199 -13.86 -8.66 -8.38
C LEU A 199 -12.38 -8.89 -8.02
N GLY A 200 -12.10 -9.40 -6.82
CA GLY A 200 -10.74 -9.59 -6.32
C GLY A 200 -10.00 -8.27 -6.13
N GLY A 201 -8.72 -8.25 -6.47
CA GLY A 201 -7.85 -7.10 -6.27
C GLY A 201 -6.42 -7.37 -6.71
N ALA A 202 -5.45 -6.73 -6.07
CA ALA A 202 -4.04 -6.97 -6.28
C ALA A 202 -3.23 -6.72 -5.00
N LEU A 203 -2.09 -7.39 -4.88
CA LEU A 203 -1.06 -7.10 -3.90
C LEU A 203 0.19 -6.64 -4.64
N VAL A 204 0.89 -5.65 -4.11
CA VAL A 204 2.16 -5.15 -4.66
C VAL A 204 3.15 -4.91 -3.54
N ALA A 205 4.36 -5.45 -3.67
CA ALA A 205 5.50 -5.18 -2.80
C ALA A 205 6.62 -4.52 -3.60
N LEU A 206 7.23 -3.48 -3.02
CA LEU A 206 8.42 -2.80 -3.57
C LEU A 206 9.65 -3.31 -2.85
N HIS A 207 10.70 -3.67 -3.59
CA HIS A 207 11.95 -4.19 -3.04
C HIS A 207 13.16 -3.86 -3.92
N GLN A 208 14.33 -4.15 -3.40
CA GLN A 208 15.60 -4.08 -4.12
C GLN A 208 16.12 -5.47 -4.42
#